data_d3997e9313e2a363206586c55b94cc9f
#
_entry.id   d3997e9313e2a363206586c55b94cc9f
#
_cell.length_a   1.000
_cell.length_b   1.000
_cell.length_c   1.000
_cell.angle_alpha   90.00
_cell.angle_beta   90.00
_cell.angle_gamma   90.00
#
_symmetry.space_group_name_H-M   'P 1'
#
loop_
_entity.id
_entity.type
_entity.pdbx_description
1 polymer ?
#
loop_
_entity_poly.entity_id
_entity_poly.type
_entity_poly.pdbx_seq_one_letter_code
_entity_poly.pdbx_strand_id
1 'polypeptide(L)'
;MEAAYTVFLSIHSWLRWVVLILAVLTLARSARGVSSQSLYTDADRKAGLFFMISCDVQLLVGLVLYLGLSPVGLAAFQTEGLNPMKESGIRYYAVEHIAIMIVALALVHIGYSKAKKATSDLVKHKSSLIFFGIALLLMLSRIPFSTRPLFRF
;
A
#
# COMPACT_ATOMS: atom_id res chain seq x y z
N MET A 1 -6.63 -0.12 25.75
CA MET A 1 -5.88 -0.58 24.57
C MET A 1 -6.80 -1.20 23.51
N GLU A 2 -7.77 -1.99 23.87
CA GLU A 2 -8.69 -2.65 22.92
C GLU A 2 -9.51 -1.68 22.06
N ALA A 3 -10.08 -0.62 22.65
CA ALA A 3 -10.79 0.42 21.90
C ALA A 3 -9.89 1.13 20.87
N ALA A 4 -8.65 1.48 21.24
CA ALA A 4 -7.69 2.10 20.32
C ALA A 4 -7.32 1.14 19.17
N TYR A 5 -7.08 -0.13 19.45
CA TYR A 5 -6.84 -1.14 18.43
C TYR A 5 -7.98 -1.21 17.41
N THR A 6 -9.23 -1.29 17.89
CA THR A 6 -10.42 -1.35 17.02
C THR A 6 -10.55 -0.13 16.14
N VAL A 7 -10.35 1.07 16.70
CA VAL A 7 -10.41 2.34 15.95
C VAL A 7 -9.33 2.39 14.86
N PHE A 8 -8.06 2.15 15.22
CA PHE A 8 -6.96 2.19 14.24
C PHE A 8 -7.08 1.10 13.17
N LEU A 9 -7.58 -0.07 13.53
CA LEU A 9 -7.83 -1.14 12.58
C LEU A 9 -8.96 -0.78 11.59
N SER A 10 -10.00 -0.09 12.06
CA SER A 10 -11.07 0.43 11.20
C SER A 10 -10.55 1.50 10.25
N ILE A 11 -9.77 2.46 10.76
CA ILE A 11 -9.13 3.50 9.94
C ILE A 11 -8.23 2.86 8.88
N HIS A 12 -7.36 1.90 9.25
CA HIS A 12 -6.49 1.17 8.31
C HIS A 12 -7.30 0.44 7.24
N SER A 13 -8.43 -0.15 7.61
CA SER A 13 -9.32 -0.85 6.69
C SER A 13 -9.98 0.09 5.68
N TRP A 14 -10.42 1.28 6.09
CA TRP A 14 -11.03 2.27 5.20
C TRP A 14 -10.01 2.98 4.31
N LEU A 15 -8.87 3.37 4.86
CA LEU A 15 -7.76 3.95 4.09
C LEU A 15 -7.27 3.02 2.97
N ARG A 16 -7.30 1.71 3.17
CA ARG A 16 -7.00 0.73 2.12
C ARG A 16 -7.81 0.99 0.85
N TRP A 17 -9.12 1.30 0.98
CA TRP A 17 -9.96 1.59 -0.19
C TRP A 17 -9.56 2.88 -0.88
N VAL A 18 -9.18 3.91 -0.14
CA VAL A 18 -8.64 5.16 -0.71
C VAL A 18 -7.37 4.86 -1.52
N VAL A 19 -6.45 4.08 -0.96
CA VAL A 19 -5.22 3.64 -1.66
C VAL A 19 -5.56 2.90 -2.96
N LEU A 20 -6.47 1.92 -2.90
CA LEU A 20 -6.85 1.13 -4.08
C LEU A 20 -7.51 1.97 -5.16
N ILE A 21 -8.42 2.87 -4.79
CA ILE A 21 -9.10 3.77 -5.75
C ILE A 21 -8.07 4.69 -6.43
N LEU A 22 -7.17 5.30 -5.67
CA LEU A 22 -6.13 6.17 -6.21
C LEU A 22 -5.11 5.40 -7.07
N ALA A 23 -4.79 4.15 -6.70
CA ALA A 23 -3.97 3.27 -7.52
C ALA A 23 -4.61 3.01 -8.88
N VAL A 24 -5.87 2.58 -8.90
CA VAL A 24 -6.61 2.30 -10.15
C VAL A 24 -6.73 3.56 -11.01
N LEU A 25 -7.08 4.69 -10.41
CA LEU A 25 -7.15 5.98 -11.12
C LEU A 25 -5.82 6.35 -11.78
N THR A 26 -4.73 6.26 -11.02
CA THR A 26 -3.39 6.62 -11.50
C THR A 26 -2.93 5.66 -12.61
N LEU A 27 -3.17 4.37 -12.45
CA LEU A 27 -2.83 3.35 -13.46
C LEU A 27 -3.65 3.51 -14.72
N ALA A 28 -4.95 3.76 -14.64
CA ALA A 28 -5.81 3.99 -15.79
C ALA A 28 -5.36 5.23 -16.60
N ARG A 29 -5.01 6.32 -15.90
CA ARG A 29 -4.46 7.52 -16.54
C ARG A 29 -3.12 7.23 -17.22
N SER A 30 -2.22 6.53 -16.53
CA SER A 30 -0.90 6.17 -17.08
C SER A 30 -1.00 5.22 -18.26
N ALA A 31 -1.88 4.21 -18.21
CA ALA A 31 -2.12 3.28 -19.31
C ALA A 31 -2.67 4.01 -20.55
N ARG A 32 -3.64 4.91 -20.34
CA ARG A 32 -4.15 5.77 -21.42
C ARG A 32 -3.05 6.64 -22.01
N GLY A 33 -2.21 7.26 -21.16
CA GLY A 33 -1.09 8.08 -21.60
C GLY A 33 -0.06 7.31 -22.43
N VAL A 34 0.20 6.06 -22.08
CA VAL A 34 1.07 5.17 -22.88
C VAL A 34 0.44 4.82 -24.22
N SER A 35 -0.86 4.44 -24.23
CA SER A 35 -1.54 3.99 -25.44
C SER A 35 -1.79 5.11 -26.45
N SER A 36 -2.14 6.30 -25.98
CA SER A 36 -2.43 7.47 -26.82
C SER A 36 -1.22 8.40 -27.04
N GLN A 37 -0.07 8.08 -26.45
CA GLN A 37 1.13 8.93 -26.44
C GLN A 37 0.84 10.40 -26.05
N SER A 38 -0.08 10.58 -25.12
CA SER A 38 -0.52 11.91 -24.69
C SER A 38 0.50 12.60 -23.78
N LEU A 39 0.37 13.91 -23.66
CA LEU A 39 1.14 14.71 -22.71
C LEU A 39 0.91 14.24 -21.27
N TYR A 40 1.96 14.24 -20.46
CA TYR A 40 1.87 14.00 -19.02
C TYR A 40 1.49 15.32 -18.33
N THR A 41 0.26 15.40 -17.88
CA THR A 41 -0.35 16.61 -17.35
C THR A 41 -0.11 16.78 -15.84
N ASP A 42 -0.40 17.96 -15.32
CA ASP A 42 -0.40 18.20 -13.86
C ASP A 42 -1.42 17.30 -13.12
N ALA A 43 -2.53 16.96 -13.78
CA ALA A 43 -3.49 16.01 -13.20
C ALA A 43 -2.93 14.60 -13.09
N ASP A 44 -2.07 14.14 -14.00
CA ASP A 44 -1.38 12.85 -13.92
C ASP A 44 -0.37 12.86 -12.78
N ARG A 45 0.41 13.93 -12.67
CA ARG A 45 1.36 14.15 -11.58
C ARG A 45 0.67 14.17 -10.22
N LYS A 46 -0.44 14.88 -10.08
CA LYS A 46 -1.24 14.95 -8.85
C LYS A 46 -1.86 13.60 -8.48
N ALA A 47 -2.37 12.85 -9.45
CA ALA A 47 -2.89 11.51 -9.21
C ALA A 47 -1.80 10.60 -8.61
N GLY A 48 -0.61 10.57 -9.19
CA GLY A 48 0.54 9.83 -8.64
C GLY A 48 0.97 10.32 -7.26
N LEU A 49 0.96 11.64 -7.03
CA LEU A 49 1.29 12.22 -5.73
C LEU A 49 0.28 11.81 -4.64
N PHE A 50 -1.02 11.91 -4.92
CA PHE A 50 -2.05 11.53 -3.94
C PHE A 50 -2.05 10.02 -3.68
N PHE A 51 -1.79 9.20 -4.70
CA PHE A 51 -1.58 7.77 -4.49
C PHE A 51 -0.40 7.51 -3.54
N MET A 52 0.75 8.14 -3.78
CA MET A 52 1.94 8.00 -2.92
C MET A 52 1.64 8.45 -1.49
N ILE A 53 1.06 9.64 -1.29
CA ILE A 53 0.71 10.15 0.05
C ILE A 53 -0.27 9.22 0.77
N SER A 54 -1.27 8.70 0.06
CA SER A 54 -2.23 7.76 0.67
C SER A 54 -1.56 6.46 1.13
N CYS A 55 -0.56 5.98 0.39
CA CYS A 55 0.26 4.83 0.80
C CYS A 55 1.10 5.16 2.04
N ASP A 56 1.69 6.36 2.14
CA ASP A 56 2.45 6.80 3.30
C ASP A 56 1.58 6.85 4.56
N VAL A 57 0.39 7.47 4.46
CA VAL A 57 -0.57 7.53 5.57
C VAL A 57 -1.03 6.12 5.98
N GLN A 58 -1.31 5.25 5.00
CA GLN A 58 -1.67 3.86 5.25
C GLN A 58 -0.58 3.11 5.99
N LEU A 59 0.70 3.29 5.61
CA LEU A 59 1.84 2.70 6.31
C LEU A 59 1.95 3.23 7.74
N LEU A 60 1.82 4.54 7.96
CA LEU A 60 1.90 5.13 9.31
C LEU A 60 0.84 4.55 10.24
N VAL A 61 -0.41 4.46 9.79
CA VAL A 61 -1.48 3.81 10.58
C VAL A 61 -1.18 2.34 10.81
N GLY A 62 -0.66 1.65 9.78
CA GLY A 62 -0.23 0.26 9.89
C GLY A 62 0.91 0.05 10.88
N LEU A 63 1.88 0.98 10.96
CA LEU A 63 2.97 0.93 11.93
C LEU A 63 2.47 1.15 13.37
N VAL A 64 1.51 2.04 13.59
CA VAL A 64 0.89 2.21 14.92
C VAL A 64 0.22 0.90 15.36
N LEU A 65 -0.49 0.24 14.46
CA LEU A 65 -1.05 -1.08 14.73
C LEU A 65 0.04 -2.11 15.02
N TYR A 66 1.05 -2.20 14.17
CA TYR A 66 2.10 -3.22 14.25
C TYR A 66 2.95 -3.09 15.51
N LEU A 67 3.40 -1.87 15.84
CA LEU A 67 4.35 -1.63 16.93
C LEU A 67 3.68 -1.58 18.30
N GLY A 68 2.42 -1.09 18.39
CA GLY A 68 1.85 -0.74 19.68
C GLY A 68 0.48 -1.35 20.02
N LEU A 69 -0.35 -1.67 19.04
CA LEU A 69 -1.74 -2.02 19.30
C LEU A 69 -2.11 -3.47 18.96
N SER A 70 -1.47 -4.07 17.95
CA SER A 70 -1.88 -5.39 17.45
C SER A 70 -1.20 -6.53 18.19
N PRO A 71 -1.96 -7.52 18.69
CA PRO A 71 -1.38 -8.72 19.30
C PRO A 71 -0.66 -9.63 18.27
N VAL A 72 -0.98 -9.47 16.98
CA VAL A 72 -0.35 -10.21 15.87
C VAL A 72 0.69 -9.37 15.12
N GLY A 73 1.10 -8.25 15.68
CA GLY A 73 2.22 -7.43 15.20
C GLY A 73 3.53 -7.78 15.91
N LEU A 74 4.31 -6.76 16.30
CA LEU A 74 5.56 -6.94 17.04
C LEU A 74 5.37 -7.70 18.36
N ALA A 75 4.25 -7.50 19.04
CA ALA A 75 3.90 -8.19 20.29
C ALA A 75 3.92 -9.72 20.16
N ALA A 76 3.60 -10.25 18.98
CA ALA A 76 3.63 -11.69 18.74
C ALA A 76 5.02 -12.33 18.94
N PHE A 77 6.10 -11.58 18.68
CA PHE A 77 7.48 -12.05 18.93
C PHE A 77 7.89 -12.01 20.40
N GLN A 78 7.13 -11.30 21.23
CA GLN A 78 7.40 -11.09 22.66
C GLN A 78 6.49 -11.96 23.54
N THR A 79 5.53 -12.66 22.95
CA THR A 79 4.58 -13.51 23.68
C THR A 79 5.19 -14.88 23.93
N GLU A 80 5.29 -15.26 25.21
CA GLU A 80 5.87 -16.53 25.63
C GLU A 80 5.08 -17.73 25.06
N GLY A 81 5.77 -18.73 24.56
CA GLY A 81 5.18 -19.91 23.94
C GLY A 81 4.68 -19.73 22.51
N LEU A 82 4.69 -18.51 21.96
CA LEU A 82 4.26 -18.21 20.59
C LEU A 82 5.48 -18.12 19.65
N ASN A 83 5.40 -18.79 18.51
CA ASN A 83 6.42 -18.67 17.47
C ASN A 83 5.79 -18.16 16.15
N PRO A 84 5.87 -16.84 15.88
CA PRO A 84 5.26 -16.25 14.68
C PRO A 84 5.73 -16.88 13.38
N MET A 85 6.96 -17.42 13.32
CA MET A 85 7.48 -18.06 12.12
C MET A 85 6.87 -19.43 11.83
N LYS A 86 6.36 -20.12 12.84
CA LYS A 86 5.74 -21.46 12.71
C LYS A 86 4.23 -21.38 12.51
N GLU A 87 3.57 -20.35 13.01
CA GLU A 87 2.13 -20.17 12.94
C GLU A 87 1.73 -19.31 11.75
N SER A 88 1.21 -19.92 10.68
CA SER A 88 0.95 -19.28 9.40
C SER A 88 0.06 -18.03 9.50
N GLY A 89 -0.99 -18.05 10.33
CA GLY A 89 -1.89 -16.93 10.53
C GLY A 89 -1.21 -15.73 11.20
N ILE A 90 -0.32 -15.97 12.16
CA ILE A 90 0.43 -14.93 12.85
C ILE A 90 1.58 -14.43 11.96
N ARG A 91 2.32 -15.34 11.32
CA ARG A 91 3.38 -15.01 10.37
C ARG A 91 2.89 -14.08 9.27
N TYR A 92 1.67 -14.31 8.78
CA TYR A 92 1.06 -13.46 7.78
C TYR A 92 1.06 -11.98 8.18
N TYR A 93 0.60 -11.65 9.40
CA TYR A 93 0.52 -10.26 9.88
C TYR A 93 1.85 -9.75 10.45
N ALA A 94 2.57 -10.60 11.20
CA ALA A 94 3.79 -10.22 11.88
C ALA A 94 4.99 -10.03 10.94
N VAL A 95 4.99 -10.71 9.78
CA VAL A 95 6.15 -10.73 8.87
C VAL A 95 5.76 -10.40 7.43
N GLU A 96 4.89 -11.22 6.83
CA GLU A 96 4.67 -11.19 5.38
C GLU A 96 3.97 -9.91 4.91
N HIS A 97 2.91 -9.51 5.61
CA HIS A 97 2.14 -8.32 5.27
C HIS A 97 3.00 -7.06 5.34
N ILE A 98 3.67 -6.82 6.46
CA ILE A 98 4.49 -5.60 6.65
C ILE A 98 5.67 -5.57 5.68
N ALA A 99 6.37 -6.68 5.48
CA ALA A 99 7.51 -6.74 4.56
C ALA A 99 7.11 -6.41 3.13
N ILE A 100 6.02 -7.00 2.62
CA ILE A 100 5.53 -6.75 1.26
C ILE A 100 5.00 -5.31 1.12
N MET A 101 4.33 -4.76 2.15
CA MET A 101 3.85 -3.37 2.10
C MET A 101 5.00 -2.37 2.05
N ILE A 102 6.10 -2.60 2.77
CA ILE A 102 7.31 -1.76 2.70
C ILE A 102 7.92 -1.80 1.29
N VAL A 103 8.04 -2.99 0.69
CA VAL A 103 8.54 -3.14 -0.69
C VAL A 103 7.63 -2.43 -1.68
N ALA A 104 6.32 -2.61 -1.56
CA ALA A 104 5.33 -1.95 -2.42
C ALA A 104 5.44 -0.42 -2.31
N LEU A 105 5.55 0.12 -1.09
CA LEU A 105 5.71 1.56 -0.88
C LEU A 105 7.01 2.09 -1.48
N ALA A 106 8.13 1.37 -1.33
CA ALA A 106 9.39 1.74 -1.97
C ALA A 106 9.25 1.84 -3.49
N LEU A 107 8.53 0.90 -4.13
CA LEU A 107 8.25 0.95 -5.56
C LEU A 107 7.38 2.15 -5.94
N VAL A 108 6.40 2.52 -5.12
CA VAL A 108 5.57 3.73 -5.34
C VAL A 108 6.47 4.97 -5.33
N HIS A 109 7.34 5.14 -4.34
CA HIS A 109 8.26 6.26 -4.26
C HIS A 109 9.25 6.31 -5.44
N ILE A 110 9.80 5.16 -5.83
CA ILE A 110 10.70 5.05 -6.98
C ILE A 110 9.96 5.45 -8.27
N GLY A 111 8.75 4.93 -8.47
CA GLY A 111 7.93 5.21 -9.64
C GLY A 111 7.60 6.70 -9.76
N TYR A 112 7.15 7.30 -8.66
CA TYR A 112 6.86 8.74 -8.61
C TYR A 112 8.12 9.60 -8.89
N SER A 113 9.25 9.25 -8.28
CA SER A 113 10.52 9.96 -8.49
C SER A 113 11.00 9.85 -9.94
N LYS A 114 10.92 8.65 -10.54
CA LYS A 114 11.29 8.44 -11.95
C LYS A 114 10.38 9.22 -12.89
N ALA A 115 9.07 9.18 -12.67
CA ALA A 115 8.12 9.97 -13.47
C ALA A 115 8.40 11.48 -13.36
N LYS A 116 8.68 11.97 -12.14
CA LYS A 116 8.99 13.39 -11.91
C LYS A 116 10.27 13.85 -12.60
N LYS A 117 11.30 12.98 -12.68
CA LYS A 117 12.63 13.33 -13.25
C LYS A 117 12.72 13.09 -14.75
N ALA A 118 11.82 12.32 -15.35
CA ALA A 118 11.86 12.02 -16.77
C ALA A 118 11.59 13.26 -17.63
N THR A 119 12.25 13.33 -18.79
CA THR A 119 12.09 14.44 -19.75
C THR A 119 10.99 14.19 -20.78
N SER A 120 10.71 12.91 -21.10
CA SER A 120 9.67 12.51 -22.05
C SER A 120 8.38 12.12 -21.34
N ASP A 121 7.25 12.63 -21.84
CA ASP A 121 5.92 12.31 -21.30
C ASP A 121 5.60 10.82 -21.37
N LEU A 122 5.99 10.14 -22.45
CA LEU A 122 5.85 8.70 -22.57
C LEU A 122 6.63 7.96 -21.48
N VAL A 123 7.84 8.40 -21.14
CA VAL A 123 8.65 7.79 -20.07
C VAL A 123 8.03 8.05 -18.71
N LYS A 124 7.42 9.22 -18.46
CA LYS A 124 6.68 9.52 -17.23
C LYS A 124 5.50 8.56 -17.04
N HIS A 125 4.67 8.42 -18.09
CA HIS A 125 3.54 7.48 -18.06
C HIS A 125 3.99 6.02 -17.87
N LYS A 126 5.03 5.57 -18.61
CA LYS A 126 5.58 4.20 -18.48
C LYS A 126 6.13 3.94 -17.08
N SER A 127 6.87 4.89 -16.50
CA SER A 127 7.40 4.76 -15.14
C SER A 127 6.27 4.60 -14.12
N SER A 128 5.24 5.47 -14.18
CA SER A 128 4.07 5.35 -13.31
C SER A 128 3.35 4.00 -13.50
N LEU A 129 3.11 3.59 -14.75
CA LEU A 129 2.41 2.35 -15.05
C LEU A 129 3.13 1.11 -14.51
N ILE A 130 4.44 1.03 -14.72
CA ILE A 130 5.23 -0.15 -14.32
C ILE A 130 5.36 -0.21 -12.79
N PHE A 131 5.89 0.85 -12.17
CA PHE A 131 6.19 0.80 -10.74
C PHE A 131 4.93 0.76 -9.87
N PHE A 132 3.90 1.56 -10.20
CA PHE A 132 2.65 1.53 -9.46
C PHE A 132 1.85 0.25 -9.74
N GLY A 133 1.95 -0.31 -10.95
CA GLY A 133 1.32 -1.59 -11.29
C GLY A 133 1.89 -2.74 -10.46
N ILE A 134 3.23 -2.86 -10.40
CA ILE A 134 3.90 -3.87 -9.56
C ILE A 134 3.56 -3.65 -8.09
N ALA A 135 3.60 -2.41 -7.61
CA ALA A 135 3.24 -2.09 -6.23
C ALA A 135 1.80 -2.51 -5.91
N LEU A 136 0.84 -2.21 -6.79
CA LEU A 136 -0.56 -2.63 -6.60
C LEU A 136 -0.70 -4.14 -6.55
N LEU A 137 -0.04 -4.90 -7.44
CA LEU A 137 -0.07 -6.37 -7.41
C LEU A 137 0.48 -6.92 -6.09
N LEU A 138 1.57 -6.37 -5.59
CA LEU A 138 2.11 -6.74 -4.28
C LEU A 138 1.12 -6.43 -3.16
N MET A 139 0.51 -5.24 -3.15
CA MET A 139 -0.50 -4.87 -2.16
C MET A 139 -1.70 -5.82 -2.20
N LEU A 140 -2.25 -6.11 -3.38
CA LEU A 140 -3.37 -7.03 -3.55
C LEU A 140 -3.05 -8.45 -3.06
N SER A 141 -1.81 -8.92 -3.25
CA SER A 141 -1.37 -10.24 -2.79
C SER A 141 -1.41 -10.39 -1.26
N ARG A 142 -1.45 -9.29 -0.52
CA ARG A 142 -1.43 -9.26 0.95
C ARG A 142 -2.63 -8.52 1.57
N ILE A 143 -3.74 -8.43 0.84
CA ILE A 143 -5.04 -8.06 1.42
C ILE A 143 -5.71 -9.35 1.91
N PRO A 144 -6.09 -9.44 3.20
CA PRO A 144 -6.67 -10.66 3.78
C PRO A 144 -8.17 -10.81 3.42
N PHE A 145 -8.47 -11.00 2.13
CA PHE A 145 -9.85 -11.07 1.61
C PHE A 145 -10.68 -12.19 2.26
N SER A 146 -10.05 -13.31 2.64
CA SER A 146 -10.74 -14.49 3.17
C SER A 146 -10.83 -14.54 4.69
N THR A 147 -9.94 -13.83 5.40
CA THR A 147 -9.80 -13.96 6.87
C THR A 147 -10.29 -12.76 7.65
N ARG A 148 -10.54 -11.64 6.99
CA ARG A 148 -11.04 -10.41 7.63
C ARG A 148 -12.12 -9.75 6.78
N PRO A 149 -13.14 -9.13 7.41
CA PRO A 149 -14.17 -8.39 6.68
C PRO A 149 -13.55 -7.26 5.87
N LEU A 150 -14.03 -7.10 4.64
CA LEU A 150 -13.56 -6.04 3.72
C LEU A 150 -13.93 -4.64 4.21
N PHE A 151 -15.04 -4.53 4.95
CA PHE A 151 -15.50 -3.31 5.58
C PHE A 151 -15.62 -3.54 7.08
N ARG A 152 -15.13 -2.60 7.88
CA ARG A 152 -15.32 -2.57 9.33
C ARG A 152 -16.06 -1.29 9.70
N PHE A 153 -17.12 -1.48 10.43
CA PHE A 153 -17.95 -0.40 10.98
C PHE A 153 -17.73 -0.33 12.50
#